data_007f832098e0bebf1092cf427e3a6cbb
#
_entry.id   007f832098e0bebf1092cf427e3a6cbb
#
_cell.length_a   1.000
_cell.length_b   1.000
_cell.length_c   1.000
_cell.angle_alpha   90.00
_cell.angle_beta   90.00
_cell.angle_gamma   90.00
#
_symmetry.space_group_name_H-M   'P 1'
#
loop_
_entity.id
_entity.type
_entity.pdbx_description
1 polymer ?
#
loop_
_entity_poly.entity_id
_entity_poly.type
_entity_poly.pdbx_seq_one_letter_code
_entity_poly.pdbx_strand_id
1 'polypeptide(L)'
;GYVTDEQAFDAARADVQARLTGVVGWNVQPAYTLVMADADTRPMTERETADAILRATGGEITEGTAVYLDGALRFVTDEGDHLRQFLYAVRAPWQTDGVQTDFVHALRLVDGIYPAAAITPYRDLTAALRADDLLQVKAVRYETVTRELPFETQTIEDAGLDFGKTETVQAGQNGSELVTSEITTVAGEVVSTRVVDVQLVQASVPEVIHRGTRLKSGMIGRLGTGSFLWPVPGYSGISRWASLPNGHRGVDITAPYGTPIYAADAGTVIAAQWH
;
A
#
# COMPACT_ATOMS: atom_id res chain seq x y z
N GLY A 1 30.33 21.45 34.44
CA GLY A 1 30.48 21.19 33.01
C GLY A 1 29.96 22.31 32.18
N TYR A 2 30.19 22.30 30.89
CA TYR A 2 29.71 23.29 29.92
C TYR A 2 28.76 22.64 28.94
N VAL A 3 27.72 23.37 28.55
CA VAL A 3 26.79 23.00 27.48
C VAL A 3 26.85 24.04 26.37
N THR A 4 26.43 23.68 25.15
CA THR A 4 26.52 24.58 24.01
C THR A 4 25.61 25.83 24.14
N ASP A 5 24.43 25.63 24.69
CA ASP A 5 23.36 26.61 24.74
C ASP A 5 22.30 26.26 25.80
N GLU A 6 21.33 27.13 25.98
CA GLU A 6 20.22 26.94 26.89
C GLU A 6 19.32 25.75 26.49
N GLN A 7 19.14 25.53 25.20
CA GLN A 7 18.31 24.43 24.71
C GLN A 7 18.90 23.06 25.07
N ALA A 8 20.22 22.91 24.93
CA ALA A 8 20.92 21.70 25.35
C ALA A 8 20.84 21.42 26.84
N PHE A 9 20.88 22.50 27.65
CA PHE A 9 20.67 22.40 29.10
C PHE A 9 19.24 22.02 29.46
N ASP A 10 18.23 22.62 28.81
CA ASP A 10 16.83 22.29 29.03
C ASP A 10 16.47 20.89 28.64
N ALA A 11 17.05 20.38 27.53
CA ALA A 11 16.91 18.99 27.12
C ALA A 11 17.51 18.03 28.19
N ALA A 12 18.71 18.31 28.69
CA ALA A 12 19.31 17.54 29.78
C ALA A 12 18.47 17.58 31.06
N ARG A 13 17.90 18.74 31.39
CA ARG A 13 16.99 18.89 32.55
C ARG A 13 15.72 18.05 32.38
N ALA A 14 15.14 18.03 31.18
CA ALA A 14 13.99 17.18 30.85
C ALA A 14 14.30 15.68 30.97
N ASP A 15 15.49 15.26 30.52
CA ASP A 15 15.98 13.89 30.69
C ASP A 15 16.12 13.51 32.18
N VAL A 16 16.70 14.40 33.00
CA VAL A 16 16.77 14.19 34.46
C VAL A 16 15.36 14.04 35.06
N GLN A 17 14.43 14.90 34.67
CA GLN A 17 13.05 14.83 35.14
C GLN A 17 12.38 13.49 34.76
N ALA A 18 12.63 13.01 33.54
CA ALA A 18 12.14 11.70 33.09
C ALA A 18 12.70 10.55 33.92
N ARG A 19 14.03 10.58 34.23
CA ARG A 19 14.71 9.58 35.05
C ARG A 19 14.24 9.58 36.51
N LEU A 20 13.72 10.70 37.01
CA LEU A 20 13.19 10.88 38.37
C LEU A 20 11.69 10.57 38.45
N THR A 21 11.01 10.27 37.37
CA THR A 21 9.58 9.97 37.36
C THR A 21 9.28 8.76 38.25
N GLY A 22 8.40 8.97 39.24
CA GLY A 22 8.05 7.92 40.22
C GLY A 22 9.06 7.74 41.36
N VAL A 23 10.16 8.48 41.39
CA VAL A 23 11.14 8.44 42.48
C VAL A 23 10.80 9.52 43.54
N VAL A 24 10.56 9.10 44.75
CA VAL A 24 10.18 9.99 45.85
C VAL A 24 11.44 10.56 46.52
N GLY A 25 11.37 11.83 46.93
CA GLY A 25 12.42 12.49 47.74
C GLY A 25 13.51 13.21 46.95
N TRP A 26 13.41 13.24 45.62
CA TRP A 26 14.35 13.94 44.77
C TRP A 26 13.75 15.31 44.35
N ASN A 27 14.45 16.41 44.72
CA ASN A 27 14.12 17.73 44.26
C ASN A 27 15.35 18.33 43.58
N VAL A 28 15.37 18.26 42.23
CA VAL A 28 16.48 18.72 41.42
C VAL A 28 16.09 20.01 40.70
N GLN A 29 16.73 21.10 41.07
CA GLN A 29 16.56 22.39 40.40
C GLN A 29 17.95 22.90 39.96
N PRO A 30 18.47 22.36 38.85
CA PRO A 30 19.74 22.81 38.33
C PRO A 30 19.65 24.23 37.79
N ALA A 31 20.72 24.96 38.00
CA ALA A 31 20.86 26.33 37.46
C ALA A 31 22.11 26.38 36.57
N TYR A 32 22.11 27.30 35.63
CA TYR A 32 23.25 27.59 34.78
C TYR A 32 23.61 29.06 34.76
N THR A 33 24.83 29.35 34.36
CA THR A 33 25.30 30.72 34.11
C THR A 33 25.99 30.74 32.74
N LEU A 34 25.84 31.86 32.04
CA LEU A 34 26.55 32.11 30.79
C LEU A 34 27.99 32.49 31.08
N VAL A 35 28.93 31.81 30.41
CA VAL A 35 30.35 32.08 30.48
C VAL A 35 30.95 32.12 29.09
N MET A 36 32.05 32.88 28.93
CA MET A 36 32.84 32.81 27.69
C MET A 36 33.57 31.46 27.65
N ALA A 37 33.43 30.73 26.55
CA ALA A 37 34.12 29.49 26.36
C ALA A 37 35.48 29.75 25.67
N ASP A 38 36.52 29.04 26.11
CA ASP A 38 37.81 29.01 25.45
C ASP A 38 37.76 28.04 24.22
N ALA A 39 38.71 28.20 23.30
CA ALA A 39 38.77 27.39 22.08
C ALA A 39 38.87 25.88 22.38
N ASP A 40 39.43 25.51 23.52
CA ASP A 40 39.61 24.11 23.95
C ASP A 40 38.46 23.59 24.81
N THR A 41 37.43 24.38 25.04
CA THR A 41 36.26 23.97 25.83
C THR A 41 35.42 22.95 25.06
N ARG A 42 35.39 21.70 25.55
CA ARG A 42 34.52 20.67 25.02
C ARG A 42 33.16 20.74 25.74
N PRO A 43 32.07 21.05 25.03
CA PRO A 43 30.76 21.01 25.64
C PRO A 43 30.33 19.56 25.90
N MET A 44 29.64 19.36 27.00
CA MET A 44 28.99 18.08 27.35
C MET A 44 27.78 17.84 26.45
N THR A 45 27.56 16.61 26.11
CA THR A 45 26.33 16.16 25.47
C THR A 45 25.16 16.31 26.46
N GLU A 46 23.92 16.29 25.95
CA GLU A 46 22.71 16.27 26.77
C GLU A 46 22.79 15.21 27.87
N ARG A 47 23.19 13.99 27.53
CA ARG A 47 23.32 12.86 28.44
C ARG A 47 24.42 13.08 29.50
N GLU A 48 25.59 13.51 29.11
CA GLU A 48 26.69 13.83 30.05
C GLU A 48 26.26 14.93 31.03
N THR A 49 25.46 15.90 30.55
CA THR A 49 24.92 16.97 31.37
C THR A 49 23.88 16.43 32.35
N ALA A 50 22.96 15.58 31.91
CA ALA A 50 21.97 14.94 32.79
C ALA A 50 22.63 14.08 33.87
N ASP A 51 23.65 13.31 33.51
CA ASP A 51 24.45 12.49 34.45
C ASP A 51 25.18 13.37 35.47
N ALA A 52 25.74 14.50 35.04
CA ALA A 52 26.39 15.44 35.94
C ALA A 52 25.39 16.10 36.92
N ILE A 53 24.20 16.44 36.45
CA ILE A 53 23.12 16.97 37.29
C ILE A 53 22.75 15.92 38.35
N LEU A 54 22.51 14.68 37.99
CA LEU A 54 22.15 13.61 38.92
C LEU A 54 23.24 13.35 39.95
N ARG A 55 24.50 13.33 39.56
CA ARG A 55 25.63 13.22 40.51
C ARG A 55 25.72 14.35 41.52
N ALA A 56 25.39 15.54 41.07
CA ALA A 56 25.40 16.73 41.95
C ALA A 56 24.30 16.77 42.99
N THR A 57 23.26 15.93 42.87
CA THR A 57 22.12 15.92 43.82
C THR A 57 22.46 15.25 45.14
N GLY A 58 23.52 14.48 45.23
CA GLY A 58 23.93 13.74 46.43
C GLY A 58 22.99 12.58 46.79
N GLY A 59 22.04 12.22 45.94
CA GLY A 59 21.18 11.05 46.10
C GLY A 59 21.91 9.74 45.72
N GLU A 60 21.30 8.62 46.10
CA GLU A 60 21.84 7.31 45.77
C GLU A 60 21.61 7.00 44.31
N ILE A 61 22.70 6.94 43.53
CA ILE A 61 22.69 6.70 42.07
C ILE A 61 23.43 5.42 41.74
N THR A 62 23.03 4.79 40.63
CA THR A 62 23.68 3.60 40.11
C THR A 62 23.76 3.65 38.58
N GLU A 63 24.69 2.91 38.00
CA GLU A 63 24.69 2.64 36.57
C GLU A 63 23.54 1.71 36.23
N GLY A 64 22.91 1.96 35.08
CA GLY A 64 21.77 1.16 34.64
C GLY A 64 21.47 1.35 33.16
N THR A 65 20.56 0.54 32.67
CA THR A 65 20.02 0.60 31.30
C THR A 65 18.55 0.96 31.36
N ALA A 66 18.19 2.10 30.82
CA ALA A 66 16.78 2.50 30.65
C ALA A 66 16.18 1.86 29.43
N VAL A 67 14.93 1.47 29.55
CA VAL A 67 14.06 0.96 28.48
C VAL A 67 13.06 2.04 28.10
N TYR A 68 13.22 2.58 26.90
CA TYR A 68 12.24 3.47 26.29
C TYR A 68 11.35 2.66 25.35
N LEU A 69 10.04 2.84 25.51
CA LEU A 69 9.02 2.30 24.61
C LEU A 69 8.27 3.47 24.00
N ASP A 70 8.25 3.55 22.67
CA ASP A 70 7.59 4.61 21.91
C ASP A 70 8.01 6.02 22.36
N GLY A 71 9.30 6.18 22.72
CA GLY A 71 9.90 7.41 23.18
C GLY A 71 9.73 7.72 24.67
N ALA A 72 8.92 6.95 25.41
CA ALA A 72 8.73 7.13 26.84
C ALA A 72 9.60 6.18 27.66
N LEU A 73 10.25 6.72 28.71
CA LEU A 73 10.95 5.89 29.70
C LEU A 73 9.94 5.03 30.46
N ARG A 74 10.12 3.72 30.46
CA ARG A 74 9.23 2.76 31.12
C ARG A 74 9.89 2.04 32.28
N PHE A 75 11.13 1.59 32.09
CA PHE A 75 11.85 0.82 33.09
C PHE A 75 13.33 1.22 33.10
N VAL A 76 13.99 0.98 34.21
CA VAL A 76 15.45 1.03 34.33
C VAL A 76 15.90 -0.25 35.02
N THR A 77 16.96 -0.87 34.52
CA THR A 77 17.54 -2.07 35.15
C THR A 77 19.05 -1.94 35.26
N ASP A 78 19.64 -2.54 36.25
CA ASP A 78 21.10 -2.70 36.39
C ASP A 78 21.64 -3.93 35.65
N GLU A 79 20.74 -4.78 35.10
CA GLU A 79 21.09 -5.97 34.33
C GLU A 79 20.94 -5.76 32.82
N GLY A 80 21.46 -4.65 32.28
CA GLY A 80 21.30 -4.25 30.89
C GLY A 80 21.78 -5.30 29.87
N ASP A 81 22.88 -6.00 30.13
CA ASP A 81 23.40 -7.02 29.22
C ASP A 81 22.49 -8.27 29.18
N HIS A 82 21.96 -8.69 30.30
CA HIS A 82 20.96 -9.76 30.34
C HIS A 82 19.69 -9.36 29.58
N LEU A 83 19.27 -8.11 29.71
CA LEU A 83 18.13 -7.58 28.96
C LEU A 83 18.41 -7.59 27.43
N ARG A 84 19.59 -7.19 26.98
CA ARG A 84 19.97 -7.26 25.56
C ARG A 84 19.93 -8.68 25.02
N GLN A 85 20.47 -9.64 25.77
CA GLN A 85 20.43 -11.06 25.43
C GLN A 85 18.99 -11.58 25.36
N PHE A 86 18.15 -11.21 26.30
CA PHE A 86 16.75 -11.57 26.32
C PHE A 86 15.99 -11.02 25.08
N LEU A 87 16.15 -9.74 24.77
CA LEU A 87 15.53 -9.12 23.60
C LEU A 87 16.02 -9.73 22.28
N TYR A 88 17.31 -10.08 22.22
CA TYR A 88 17.85 -10.82 21.06
C TYR A 88 17.19 -12.20 20.95
N ALA A 89 17.08 -12.95 22.04
CA ALA A 89 16.45 -14.27 22.04
C ALA A 89 14.97 -14.22 21.64
N VAL A 90 14.24 -13.14 21.98
CA VAL A 90 12.85 -12.95 21.55
C VAL A 90 12.75 -12.78 20.04
N ARG A 91 13.69 -12.06 19.41
CA ARG A 91 13.70 -11.83 17.94
C ARG A 91 14.31 -12.97 17.14
N ALA A 92 15.22 -13.75 17.75
CA ALA A 92 15.99 -14.79 17.08
C ALA A 92 15.15 -15.78 16.25
N PRO A 93 13.96 -16.26 16.71
CA PRO A 93 13.13 -17.17 15.91
C PRO A 93 12.64 -16.58 14.59
N TRP A 94 12.59 -15.26 14.46
CA TRP A 94 12.10 -14.54 13.27
C TRP A 94 13.22 -14.10 12.34
N GLN A 95 14.48 -14.19 12.79
CA GLN A 95 15.65 -13.78 12.02
C GLN A 95 16.05 -14.91 11.07
N THR A 96 15.67 -14.75 9.79
CA THR A 96 16.11 -15.61 8.68
C THR A 96 16.74 -14.75 7.60
N ASP A 97 17.48 -15.38 6.69
CA ASP A 97 18.15 -14.67 5.60
C ASP A 97 17.15 -13.82 4.79
N GLY A 98 17.49 -12.56 4.59
CA GLY A 98 16.66 -11.60 3.85
C GLY A 98 15.46 -11.05 4.62
N VAL A 99 15.28 -11.40 5.91
CA VAL A 99 14.20 -10.89 6.76
C VAL A 99 14.74 -9.84 7.73
N GLN A 100 14.14 -8.66 7.70
CA GLN A 100 14.40 -7.61 8.68
C GLN A 100 13.42 -7.75 9.83
N THR A 101 13.93 -7.78 11.08
CA THR A 101 13.10 -7.93 12.27
C THR A 101 13.28 -6.75 13.21
N ASP A 102 12.17 -6.29 13.79
CA ASP A 102 12.14 -5.29 14.83
C ASP A 102 10.96 -5.57 15.78
N PHE A 103 10.88 -4.85 16.90
CA PHE A 103 9.67 -4.86 17.71
C PHE A 103 8.61 -3.94 17.10
N VAL A 104 7.34 -4.26 17.33
CA VAL A 104 6.21 -3.41 16.90
C VAL A 104 6.29 -2.06 17.61
N HIS A 105 6.55 -2.08 18.92
CA HIS A 105 6.84 -0.89 19.70
C HIS A 105 8.29 -0.44 19.51
N ALA A 106 8.51 0.85 19.32
CA ALA A 106 9.85 1.40 19.19
C ALA A 106 10.61 1.27 20.53
N LEU A 107 11.41 0.19 20.63
CA LEU A 107 12.19 -0.12 21.82
C LEU A 107 13.61 0.41 21.68
N ARG A 108 14.03 1.25 22.65
CA ARG A 108 15.38 1.81 22.70
C ARG A 108 15.97 1.60 24.10
N LEU A 109 17.20 1.11 24.14
CA LEU A 109 17.98 0.96 25.38
C LEU A 109 18.99 2.09 25.49
N VAL A 110 19.08 2.66 26.68
CA VAL A 110 20.00 3.78 26.97
C VAL A 110 20.72 3.50 28.29
N ASP A 111 22.03 3.25 28.20
CA ASP A 111 22.86 3.10 29.41
C ASP A 111 23.17 4.47 30.01
N GLY A 112 23.17 4.60 31.29
CA GLY A 112 23.42 5.86 31.98
C GLY A 112 23.39 5.69 33.49
N ILE A 113 23.33 6.84 34.14
CA ILE A 113 23.20 6.96 35.60
C ILE A 113 21.74 7.20 35.92
N TYR A 114 21.24 6.45 36.87
CA TYR A 114 19.86 6.51 37.31
C TYR A 114 19.77 6.50 38.84
N PRO A 115 18.70 7.02 39.43
CA PRO A 115 18.45 6.83 40.86
C PRO A 115 18.36 5.35 41.18
N ALA A 116 19.01 4.90 42.25
CA ALA A 116 18.95 3.51 42.67
C ALA A 116 17.52 3.02 42.93
N ALA A 117 16.66 3.91 43.44
CA ALA A 117 15.22 3.65 43.63
C ALA A 117 14.41 3.48 42.35
N ALA A 118 14.94 3.86 41.16
CA ALA A 118 14.29 3.66 39.88
C ALA A 118 14.57 2.28 39.27
N ILE A 119 15.50 1.50 39.85
CA ILE A 119 15.89 0.19 39.32
C ILE A 119 14.74 -0.80 39.50
N THR A 120 14.32 -1.35 38.38
CA THR A 120 13.37 -2.47 38.31
C THR A 120 14.15 -3.76 38.20
N PRO A 121 13.94 -4.72 39.12
CA PRO A 121 14.56 -6.03 39.02
C PRO A 121 14.31 -6.68 37.66
N TYR A 122 15.33 -7.29 37.06
CA TYR A 122 15.27 -7.91 35.74
C TYR A 122 14.09 -8.86 35.55
N ARG A 123 13.79 -9.66 36.58
CA ARG A 123 12.66 -10.58 36.54
C ARG A 123 11.32 -9.87 36.35
N ASP A 124 11.12 -8.78 37.09
CA ASP A 124 9.84 -8.04 37.08
C ASP A 124 9.70 -7.24 35.79
N LEU A 125 10.81 -6.66 35.31
CA LEU A 125 10.88 -5.97 34.04
C LEU A 125 10.53 -6.91 32.88
N THR A 126 11.17 -8.07 32.80
CA THR A 126 10.90 -9.03 31.71
C THR A 126 9.51 -9.62 31.78
N ALA A 127 8.94 -9.79 32.99
CA ALA A 127 7.55 -10.21 33.17
C ALA A 127 6.59 -9.14 32.65
N ALA A 128 6.81 -7.84 32.98
CA ALA A 128 6.00 -6.74 32.50
C ALA A 128 6.05 -6.60 30.97
N LEU A 129 7.24 -6.68 30.36
CA LEU A 129 7.41 -6.62 28.91
C LEU A 129 6.64 -7.72 28.17
N ARG A 130 6.49 -8.91 28.79
CA ARG A 130 5.73 -10.04 28.21
C ARG A 130 4.22 -9.90 28.44
N ALA A 131 3.80 -9.42 29.62
CA ALA A 131 2.39 -9.37 30.02
C ALA A 131 1.58 -8.39 29.15
N ASP A 132 2.19 -7.29 28.71
CA ASP A 132 1.54 -6.23 27.96
C ASP A 132 1.73 -6.39 26.42
N ASP A 133 2.17 -7.57 25.95
CA ASP A 133 2.47 -7.83 24.52
C ASP A 133 3.44 -6.84 23.87
N LEU A 134 4.27 -6.17 24.68
CA LEU A 134 5.19 -5.12 24.23
C LEU A 134 6.35 -5.65 23.37
N LEU A 135 6.54 -6.98 23.35
CA LEU A 135 7.61 -7.67 22.64
C LEU A 135 7.12 -8.35 21.36
N GLN A 136 6.00 -7.94 20.80
CA GLN A 136 5.57 -8.44 19.49
C GLN A 136 6.63 -8.10 18.44
N VAL A 137 7.07 -9.12 17.70
CA VAL A 137 8.07 -8.96 16.64
C VAL A 137 7.39 -8.71 15.32
N LYS A 138 7.80 -7.63 14.67
CA LYS A 138 7.51 -7.32 13.29
C LYS A 138 8.65 -7.85 12.42
N ALA A 139 8.32 -8.63 11.40
CA ALA A 139 9.27 -9.10 10.40
C ALA A 139 8.87 -8.62 9.02
N VAL A 140 9.83 -8.11 8.26
CA VAL A 140 9.65 -7.61 6.88
C VAL A 140 10.52 -8.43 5.95
N ARG A 141 9.90 -9.01 4.93
CA ARG A 141 10.58 -9.74 3.87
C ARG A 141 10.14 -9.24 2.51
N TYR A 142 10.97 -9.48 1.52
CA TYR A 142 10.67 -9.20 0.11
C TYR A 142 10.49 -10.50 -0.64
N GLU A 143 9.45 -10.57 -1.45
CA GLU A 143 9.16 -11.72 -2.30
C GLU A 143 8.98 -11.25 -3.74
N THR A 144 9.71 -11.86 -4.67
CA THR A 144 9.60 -11.56 -6.09
C THR A 144 8.97 -12.74 -6.81
N VAL A 145 7.87 -12.48 -7.51
CA VAL A 145 7.14 -13.47 -8.29
C VAL A 145 7.00 -13.01 -9.74
N THR A 146 7.00 -13.95 -10.66
CA THR A 146 6.66 -13.66 -12.05
C THR A 146 5.15 -13.62 -12.20
N ARG A 147 4.62 -12.53 -12.77
CA ARG A 147 3.22 -12.37 -13.12
C ARG A 147 3.06 -12.32 -14.62
N GLU A 148 2.10 -13.03 -15.13
CA GLU A 148 1.73 -13.02 -16.55
C GLU A 148 0.96 -11.73 -16.89
N LEU A 149 1.31 -11.12 -18.05
CA LEU A 149 0.60 -9.99 -18.64
C LEU A 149 -0.21 -10.52 -19.82
N PRO A 150 -1.53 -10.63 -19.70
CA PRO A 150 -2.35 -11.10 -20.82
C PRO A 150 -2.25 -10.12 -22.00
N PHE A 151 -2.29 -10.70 -23.20
CA PHE A 151 -2.36 -9.90 -24.42
C PHE A 151 -3.76 -9.33 -24.65
N GLU A 152 -3.84 -8.24 -25.40
CA GLU A 152 -5.09 -7.64 -25.85
C GLU A 152 -5.42 -8.15 -27.27
N THR A 153 -6.73 -8.29 -27.59
CA THR A 153 -7.20 -8.62 -28.91
C THR A 153 -7.63 -7.35 -29.64
N GLN A 154 -7.02 -7.06 -30.78
CA GLN A 154 -7.34 -5.96 -31.69
C GLN A 154 -8.11 -6.48 -32.90
N THR A 155 -9.28 -5.90 -33.16
CA THR A 155 -10.07 -6.24 -34.33
C THR A 155 -9.93 -5.14 -35.39
N ILE A 156 -9.51 -5.51 -36.60
CA ILE A 156 -9.34 -4.62 -37.76
C ILE A 156 -10.39 -5.00 -38.81
N GLU A 157 -11.12 -4.03 -39.35
CA GLU A 157 -12.07 -4.27 -40.43
C GLU A 157 -11.31 -4.48 -41.75
N ASP A 158 -11.69 -5.54 -42.48
CA ASP A 158 -11.05 -5.95 -43.73
C ASP A 158 -12.10 -6.09 -44.85
N ALA A 159 -12.01 -5.17 -45.84
CA ALA A 159 -12.87 -5.21 -47.02
C ALA A 159 -12.48 -6.32 -48.03
N GLY A 160 -11.33 -6.96 -47.86
CA GLY A 160 -10.90 -8.13 -48.64
C GLY A 160 -11.51 -9.45 -48.16
N LEU A 161 -12.01 -9.48 -46.92
CA LEU A 161 -12.59 -10.65 -46.30
C LEU A 161 -14.13 -10.58 -46.34
N ASP A 162 -14.78 -11.71 -46.60
CA ASP A 162 -16.25 -11.77 -46.64
C ASP A 162 -16.87 -11.44 -45.30
N PHE A 163 -17.98 -10.69 -45.33
CA PHE A 163 -18.74 -10.32 -44.15
C PHE A 163 -19.07 -11.49 -43.24
N GLY A 164 -18.81 -11.35 -41.96
CA GLY A 164 -19.05 -12.36 -40.94
C GLY A 164 -17.92 -13.39 -40.81
N LYS A 165 -16.87 -13.32 -41.64
CA LYS A 165 -15.66 -14.11 -41.46
C LYS A 165 -14.63 -13.35 -40.64
N THR A 166 -13.85 -14.08 -39.86
CA THR A 166 -12.71 -13.56 -39.12
C THR A 166 -11.46 -14.36 -39.48
N GLU A 167 -10.32 -13.70 -39.49
CA GLU A 167 -9.02 -14.31 -39.70
C GLU A 167 -8.03 -13.75 -38.69
N THR A 168 -7.39 -14.62 -37.93
CA THR A 168 -6.31 -14.19 -37.03
C THR A 168 -5.03 -14.03 -37.83
N VAL A 169 -4.60 -12.79 -38.00
CA VAL A 169 -3.39 -12.46 -38.78
C VAL A 169 -2.15 -12.40 -37.89
N GLN A 170 -2.33 -12.19 -36.61
CA GLN A 170 -1.29 -12.24 -35.60
C GLN A 170 -1.81 -12.93 -34.34
N ALA A 171 -1.15 -14.00 -33.94
CA ALA A 171 -1.46 -14.64 -32.67
C ALA A 171 -0.97 -13.79 -31.50
N GLY A 172 -1.80 -13.66 -30.46
CA GLY A 172 -1.43 -13.02 -29.24
C GLY A 172 -0.41 -13.84 -28.44
N GLN A 173 0.47 -13.15 -27.73
CA GLN A 173 1.40 -13.77 -26.78
C GLN A 173 1.35 -12.99 -25.46
N ASN A 174 1.19 -13.72 -24.36
CA ASN A 174 1.28 -13.11 -23.05
C ASN A 174 2.70 -12.61 -22.80
N GLY A 175 2.79 -11.44 -22.19
CA GLY A 175 4.01 -10.92 -21.62
C GLY A 175 4.24 -11.46 -20.22
N SER A 176 5.28 -10.96 -19.57
CA SER A 176 5.58 -11.27 -18.18
C SER A 176 6.28 -10.11 -17.48
N GLU A 177 6.05 -10.00 -16.20
CA GLU A 177 6.69 -9.02 -15.34
C GLU A 177 7.12 -9.67 -14.03
N LEU A 178 8.17 -9.14 -13.41
CA LEU A 178 8.57 -9.46 -12.05
C LEU A 178 7.91 -8.46 -11.10
N VAL A 179 7.17 -8.98 -10.15
CA VAL A 179 6.51 -8.17 -9.12
C VAL A 179 7.19 -8.47 -7.78
N THR A 180 7.83 -7.46 -7.19
CA THR A 180 8.41 -7.56 -5.86
C THR A 180 7.46 -6.95 -4.85
N SER A 181 7.08 -7.75 -3.86
CA SER A 181 6.21 -7.36 -2.76
C SER A 181 6.98 -7.33 -1.44
N GLU A 182 6.73 -6.29 -0.66
CA GLU A 182 7.11 -6.21 0.74
C GLU A 182 5.99 -6.85 1.58
N ILE A 183 6.34 -7.87 2.33
CA ILE A 183 5.42 -8.60 3.20
C ILE A 183 5.82 -8.33 4.64
N THR A 184 4.91 -7.71 5.39
CA THR A 184 5.09 -7.45 6.82
C THR A 184 4.26 -8.45 7.63
N THR A 185 4.91 -9.12 8.56
CA THR A 185 4.24 -10.01 9.53
C THR A 185 4.42 -9.47 10.94
N VAL A 186 3.44 -9.70 11.81
CA VAL A 186 3.50 -9.45 13.24
C VAL A 186 3.11 -10.73 13.95
N ALA A 187 3.94 -11.17 14.88
CA ALA A 187 3.77 -12.44 15.58
C ALA A 187 3.52 -13.65 14.63
N GLY A 188 4.05 -13.58 13.39
CA GLY A 188 3.92 -14.61 12.36
C GLY A 188 2.71 -14.46 11.44
N GLU A 189 1.78 -13.59 11.72
CA GLU A 189 0.63 -13.32 10.85
C GLU A 189 0.91 -12.17 9.89
N VAL A 190 0.50 -12.33 8.62
CA VAL A 190 0.65 -11.29 7.61
C VAL A 190 -0.32 -10.15 7.89
N VAL A 191 0.23 -8.97 8.19
CA VAL A 191 -0.56 -7.75 8.45
C VAL A 191 -0.55 -6.78 7.28
N SER A 192 0.43 -6.89 6.39
CA SER A 192 0.51 -6.05 5.19
C SER A 192 1.26 -6.75 4.07
N THR A 193 0.77 -6.55 2.84
CA THR A 193 1.48 -6.89 1.61
C THR A 193 1.40 -5.69 0.69
N ARG A 194 2.54 -5.17 0.25
CA ARG A 194 2.63 -3.99 -0.59
C ARG A 194 3.58 -4.25 -1.76
N VAL A 195 3.12 -4.03 -2.98
CA VAL A 195 4.01 -4.04 -4.16
C VAL A 195 4.96 -2.85 -4.08
N VAL A 196 6.26 -3.11 -4.15
CA VAL A 196 7.32 -2.11 -4.05
C VAL A 196 8.08 -1.93 -5.34
N ASP A 197 8.09 -2.94 -6.22
CA ASP A 197 8.74 -2.88 -7.52
C ASP A 197 8.01 -3.74 -8.55
N VAL A 198 7.98 -3.28 -9.79
CA VAL A 198 7.44 -4.02 -10.95
C VAL A 198 8.38 -3.83 -12.12
N GLN A 199 8.96 -4.90 -12.61
CA GLN A 199 9.87 -4.89 -13.76
C GLN A 199 9.28 -5.68 -14.92
N LEU A 200 9.08 -5.01 -16.04
CA LEU A 200 8.66 -5.68 -17.28
C LEU A 200 9.79 -6.59 -17.78
N VAL A 201 9.51 -7.88 -17.88
CA VAL A 201 10.44 -8.87 -18.44
C VAL A 201 10.21 -9.05 -19.92
N GLN A 202 8.95 -9.23 -20.31
CA GLN A 202 8.54 -9.40 -21.70
C GLN A 202 7.21 -8.66 -21.92
N ALA A 203 7.17 -7.80 -22.92
CA ALA A 203 5.92 -7.17 -23.33
C ALA A 203 4.97 -8.19 -23.95
N SER A 204 3.67 -8.04 -23.71
CA SER A 204 2.66 -8.84 -24.41
C SER A 204 2.61 -8.43 -25.88
N VAL A 205 2.33 -9.41 -26.77
CA VAL A 205 2.09 -9.17 -28.18
C VAL A 205 0.58 -9.28 -28.40
N PRO A 206 -0.10 -8.24 -28.93
CA PRO A 206 -1.54 -8.30 -29.12
C PRO A 206 -1.92 -9.35 -30.19
N GLU A 207 -3.06 -10.00 -30.00
CA GLU A 207 -3.71 -10.73 -31.05
C GLU A 207 -4.36 -9.74 -32.03
N VAL A 208 -4.20 -9.96 -33.32
CA VAL A 208 -4.86 -9.17 -34.36
C VAL A 208 -5.77 -10.05 -35.17
N ILE A 209 -7.06 -9.70 -35.13
CA ILE A 209 -8.11 -10.41 -35.87
C ILE A 209 -8.66 -9.46 -36.94
N HIS A 210 -8.59 -9.89 -38.21
CA HIS A 210 -9.30 -9.24 -39.29
C HIS A 210 -10.76 -9.71 -39.29
N ARG A 211 -11.69 -8.75 -39.35
CA ARG A 211 -13.13 -9.00 -39.47
C ARG A 211 -13.60 -8.54 -40.83
N GLY A 212 -14.15 -9.48 -41.62
CA GLY A 212 -14.60 -9.24 -42.97
C GLY A 212 -15.80 -8.29 -43.05
N THR A 213 -15.69 -7.32 -43.96
CA THR A 213 -16.75 -6.37 -44.27
C THR A 213 -17.21 -6.44 -45.73
N ARG A 214 -16.58 -7.30 -46.57
CA ARG A 214 -16.95 -7.45 -47.96
C ARG A 214 -18.29 -8.15 -48.10
N LEU A 215 -19.28 -7.47 -48.60
CA LEU A 215 -20.57 -8.07 -48.97
C LEU A 215 -20.47 -8.82 -50.29
N LYS A 216 -21.07 -10.00 -50.37
CA LYS A 216 -21.16 -10.78 -51.61
C LYS A 216 -21.94 -9.98 -52.65
N SER A 217 -21.57 -10.13 -53.96
CA SER A 217 -22.29 -9.50 -55.07
C SER A 217 -23.79 -9.85 -54.99
N GLY A 218 -24.64 -8.81 -54.99
CA GLY A 218 -26.08 -8.92 -54.81
C GLY A 218 -26.59 -8.54 -53.40
N MET A 219 -25.69 -8.41 -52.39
CA MET A 219 -26.02 -7.83 -51.11
C MET A 219 -25.70 -6.33 -51.17
N ILE A 220 -26.70 -5.50 -51.34
CA ILE A 220 -26.58 -4.04 -51.23
C ILE A 220 -26.95 -3.72 -49.76
N GLY A 221 -25.93 -3.47 -48.95
CA GLY A 221 -26.15 -3.04 -47.58
C GLY A 221 -24.91 -2.43 -46.98
N ARG A 222 -25.07 -1.30 -46.33
CA ARG A 222 -24.11 -0.75 -45.37
C ARG A 222 -24.48 -1.29 -44.00
N LEU A 223 -23.49 -1.43 -43.11
CA LEU A 223 -23.80 -1.60 -41.70
C LEU A 223 -24.69 -0.44 -41.23
N GLY A 224 -25.66 -0.72 -40.35
CA GLY A 224 -26.55 0.31 -39.83
C GLY A 224 -25.77 1.49 -39.24
N THR A 225 -26.19 2.69 -39.58
CA THR A 225 -25.54 3.92 -39.12
C THR A 225 -26.09 4.44 -37.80
N GLY A 226 -27.21 3.86 -37.32
CA GLY A 226 -27.98 4.38 -36.18
C GLY A 226 -28.85 5.60 -36.50
N SER A 227 -28.82 6.08 -37.76
CA SER A 227 -29.64 7.19 -38.25
C SER A 227 -30.83 6.62 -39.03
N PHE A 228 -31.91 6.34 -38.34
CA PHE A 228 -33.10 5.69 -38.97
C PHE A 228 -33.84 6.62 -39.89
N LEU A 229 -34.15 6.12 -41.10
CA LEU A 229 -35.03 6.74 -42.05
C LEU A 229 -36.47 6.12 -41.91
N TRP A 230 -37.50 6.94 -42.22
CA TRP A 230 -38.84 6.41 -42.27
C TRP A 230 -38.99 5.44 -43.47
N PRO A 231 -39.37 4.15 -43.20
CA PRO A 231 -39.26 3.13 -44.25
C PRO A 231 -40.26 3.23 -45.38
N VAL A 232 -41.32 4.00 -45.22
CA VAL A 232 -42.37 4.20 -46.22
C VAL A 232 -42.68 5.67 -46.40
N PRO A 233 -41.94 6.42 -47.17
CA PRO A 233 -42.10 7.88 -47.34
C PRO A 233 -43.48 8.31 -47.85
N GLY A 234 -44.15 7.46 -48.64
CA GLY A 234 -45.49 7.71 -49.19
C GLY A 234 -46.64 7.07 -48.41
N TYR A 235 -46.48 6.86 -47.10
CA TYR A 235 -47.47 6.22 -46.30
C TYR A 235 -48.73 7.08 -46.15
N SER A 236 -49.92 6.40 -46.05
CA SER A 236 -51.21 7.05 -45.85
C SER A 236 -51.68 7.08 -44.41
N GLY A 237 -51.08 6.28 -43.56
CA GLY A 237 -51.36 6.24 -42.14
C GLY A 237 -50.71 5.08 -41.40
N ILE A 238 -50.91 5.04 -40.09
CA ILE A 238 -50.55 3.93 -39.23
C ILE A 238 -51.88 3.26 -38.80
N SER A 239 -52.08 2.02 -39.21
CA SER A 239 -53.29 1.28 -38.87
C SER A 239 -53.20 0.63 -37.50
N ARG A 240 -51.98 0.32 -37.04
CA ARG A 240 -51.78 -0.32 -35.74
C ARG A 240 -50.42 0.05 -35.14
N TRP A 241 -50.43 0.47 -33.92
CA TRP A 241 -49.20 0.71 -33.12
C TRP A 241 -48.76 -0.54 -32.36
N ALA A 242 -47.48 -0.63 -32.07
CA ALA A 242 -46.96 -1.69 -31.22
C ALA A 242 -47.64 -1.68 -29.85
N SER A 243 -48.12 -2.84 -29.39
CA SER A 243 -48.83 -3.03 -28.13
C SER A 243 -48.45 -4.35 -27.51
N LEU A 244 -47.60 -4.32 -26.51
CA LEU A 244 -47.12 -5.52 -25.79
C LEU A 244 -48.26 -6.33 -25.16
N PRO A 245 -49.32 -5.70 -24.55
CA PRO A 245 -50.47 -6.45 -24.00
C PRO A 245 -51.21 -7.27 -25.04
N ASN A 246 -51.27 -6.83 -26.31
CA ASN A 246 -51.97 -7.49 -27.39
C ASN A 246 -51.05 -8.34 -28.28
N GLY A 247 -49.75 -8.52 -27.90
CA GLY A 247 -48.78 -9.31 -28.65
C GLY A 247 -48.32 -8.71 -29.97
N HIS A 248 -48.75 -7.49 -30.30
CA HIS A 248 -48.33 -6.80 -31.52
C HIS A 248 -47.00 -6.09 -31.29
N ARG A 249 -45.93 -6.61 -31.91
CA ARG A 249 -44.55 -6.16 -31.66
C ARG A 249 -44.04 -5.13 -32.68
N GLY A 250 -44.85 -4.72 -33.62
CA GLY A 250 -44.46 -3.82 -34.70
C GLY A 250 -45.45 -2.65 -34.88
N VAL A 251 -45.21 -1.85 -35.89
CA VAL A 251 -46.07 -0.78 -36.36
C VAL A 251 -46.56 -1.15 -37.75
N ASP A 252 -47.88 -1.21 -37.92
CA ASP A 252 -48.47 -1.49 -39.24
C ASP A 252 -48.68 -0.17 -39.99
N ILE A 253 -47.96 0.00 -41.08
CA ILE A 253 -47.98 1.20 -41.89
C ILE A 253 -48.80 0.94 -43.13
N THR A 254 -49.80 1.79 -43.39
CA THR A 254 -50.62 1.71 -44.58
C THR A 254 -50.13 2.66 -45.69
N ALA A 255 -50.06 2.16 -46.91
CA ALA A 255 -49.68 2.94 -48.07
C ALA A 255 -50.42 2.47 -49.32
N PRO A 256 -50.58 3.32 -50.38
CA PRO A 256 -51.10 2.90 -51.65
C PRO A 256 -50.35 1.75 -52.27
N TYR A 257 -51.02 0.93 -53.04
CA TYR A 257 -50.37 -0.18 -53.78
C TYR A 257 -49.25 0.33 -54.66
N GLY A 258 -48.09 -0.34 -54.63
CA GLY A 258 -46.90 0.05 -55.38
C GLY A 258 -46.02 1.13 -54.70
N THR A 259 -46.34 1.55 -53.47
CA THR A 259 -45.49 2.44 -52.70
C THR A 259 -44.18 1.71 -52.37
N PRO A 260 -43.00 2.33 -52.66
CA PRO A 260 -41.75 1.72 -52.38
C PRO A 260 -41.49 1.65 -50.83
N ILE A 261 -40.91 0.54 -50.37
CA ILE A 261 -40.51 0.31 -48.99
C ILE A 261 -39.00 0.28 -48.95
N TYR A 262 -38.44 1.07 -48.08
CA TYR A 262 -36.97 1.20 -47.88
C TYR A 262 -36.52 0.57 -46.59
N ALA A 263 -35.29 0.13 -46.53
CA ALA A 263 -34.65 -0.20 -45.28
C ALA A 263 -34.52 1.03 -44.40
N ALA A 264 -34.90 0.94 -43.14
CA ALA A 264 -34.85 2.07 -42.19
C ALA A 264 -33.41 2.52 -41.91
N ASP A 265 -32.46 1.60 -42.00
CA ASP A 265 -31.05 1.86 -41.93
C ASP A 265 -30.28 0.88 -42.82
N ALA A 266 -28.99 1.06 -42.97
CA ALA A 266 -28.13 0.13 -43.66
C ALA A 266 -28.10 -1.21 -42.95
N GLY A 267 -28.09 -2.30 -43.71
CA GLY A 267 -28.07 -3.65 -43.14
C GLY A 267 -27.81 -4.70 -44.19
N THR A 268 -27.83 -5.99 -43.78
CA THR A 268 -27.68 -7.13 -44.67
C THR A 268 -29.01 -7.78 -44.88
N VAL A 269 -29.39 -7.99 -46.15
CA VAL A 269 -30.58 -8.78 -46.50
C VAL A 269 -30.36 -10.24 -46.20
N ILE A 270 -31.05 -10.79 -45.23
CA ILE A 270 -30.96 -12.21 -44.80
C ILE A 270 -32.03 -13.10 -45.41
N ALA A 271 -33.14 -12.52 -45.87
CA ALA A 271 -34.19 -13.22 -46.55
C ALA A 271 -34.92 -12.32 -47.57
N ALA A 272 -35.23 -12.81 -48.75
CA ALA A 272 -36.01 -12.17 -49.78
C ALA A 272 -36.86 -13.25 -50.47
N GLN A 273 -38.08 -13.52 -49.98
CA GLN A 273 -38.95 -14.59 -50.45
C GLN A 273 -40.41 -14.22 -50.25
N TRP A 274 -41.30 -14.92 -50.99
CA TRP A 274 -42.72 -14.88 -50.74
C TRP A 274 -43.09 -15.71 -49.51
N HIS A 275 -43.93 -15.19 -48.65
CA HIS A 275 -44.52 -15.91 -47.53
C HIS A 275 -45.92 -16.44 -47.90
#